data_c597f9a751a244bf00ba478e0b36eb9d
#
_entry.id   c597f9a751a244bf00ba478e0b36eb9d
#
_cell.length_a   1.000
_cell.length_b   1.000
_cell.length_c   1.000
_cell.angle_alpha   90.00
_cell.angle_beta   90.00
_cell.angle_gamma   90.00
#
_symmetry.space_group_name_H-M   'P 1'
#
loop_
_entity.id
_entity.type
_entity.pdbx_description
1 polymer ?
#
loop_
_entity_poly.entity_id
_entity_poly.type
_entity_poly.pdbx_seq_one_letter_code
_entity_poly.pdbx_strand_id
1 'polypeptide(L)'
;RVGGYELDVRGDLDETIVSGLLGYAFKLQQSEVGAFLEMGRGTYDARSPTTSPIGHVKGDGKNNYVGVGIYGNCAAAVDWLHFTGYVKGGMIRSEFDVPIAGVKAEFDRTSAYWGAHAGAYGEFQLTKKLKNRTFLNYFYDGREGESYKAAGSSEVSGATFHFNSLNAHRGQLGTLMEYQYDRRMHPYAALTYEYAFKADAKGHAQDRYGTLVLNEADLEGSTGIASLGWTYQNYAN
;
A
#
# COMPACT_ATOMS: atom_id res chain seq x y z
N ARG A 1 -4.04 10.61 -2.92
CA ARG A 1 -4.98 9.59 -2.42
C ARG A 1 -4.92 9.64 -0.89
N VAL A 2 -6.07 9.76 -0.25
CA VAL A 2 -6.20 9.63 1.21
C VAL A 2 -6.97 8.33 1.43
N GLY A 3 -6.43 7.42 2.20
CA GLY A 3 -7.06 6.14 2.53
C GLY A 3 -6.82 5.83 3.99
N GLY A 4 -7.80 5.23 4.63
CA GLY A 4 -7.71 4.63 5.95
C GLY A 4 -8.25 3.21 5.86
N TYR A 5 -7.74 2.30 6.66
CA TYR A 5 -8.28 0.96 6.83
C TYR A 5 -8.18 0.57 8.29
N GLU A 6 -9.16 -0.19 8.70
CA GLU A 6 -9.22 -0.83 10.00
C GLU A 6 -8.80 -2.30 9.80
N LEU A 7 -7.81 -2.74 10.56
CA LEU A 7 -7.35 -4.11 10.55
C LEU A 7 -7.82 -4.77 11.85
N ASP A 8 -8.65 -5.80 11.71
CA ASP A 8 -9.08 -6.63 12.83
C ASP A 8 -7.98 -7.64 13.21
N VAL A 9 -6.85 -7.09 13.64
CA VAL A 9 -5.81 -7.85 14.33
C VAL A 9 -6.11 -7.81 15.83
N ARG A 10 -5.49 -8.65 16.65
CA ARG A 10 -5.63 -8.66 18.13
C ARG A 10 -5.21 -7.32 18.78
N GLY A 11 -5.61 -6.20 18.18
CA GLY A 11 -5.37 -4.81 18.52
C GLY A 11 -5.93 -3.90 17.45
N ASP A 12 -6.22 -2.66 17.79
CA ASP A 12 -6.69 -1.65 16.85
C ASP A 12 -5.50 -0.95 16.19
N LEU A 13 -5.54 -0.80 14.88
CA LEU A 13 -4.56 -0.03 14.10
C LEU A 13 -5.30 1.00 13.23
N ASP A 14 -5.14 2.27 13.60
CA ASP A 14 -5.64 3.39 12.81
C ASP A 14 -4.49 3.97 11.96
N GLU A 15 -4.64 3.97 10.64
CA GLU A 15 -3.62 4.52 9.74
C GLU A 15 -4.19 5.59 8.81
N THR A 16 -3.44 6.69 8.67
CA THR A 16 -3.70 7.72 7.67
C THR A 16 -2.50 7.85 6.73
N ILE A 17 -2.73 7.66 5.42
CA ILE A 17 -1.69 7.77 4.40
C ILE A 17 -1.99 8.94 3.46
N VAL A 18 -1.01 9.82 3.26
CA VAL A 18 -1.01 10.84 2.22
C VAL A 18 0.10 10.53 1.23
N SER A 19 -0.25 10.38 -0.04
CA SER A 19 0.71 10.02 -1.08
C SER A 19 0.55 10.88 -2.33
N GLY A 20 1.66 11.08 -3.04
CA GLY A 20 1.73 11.73 -4.33
C GLY A 20 2.49 10.89 -5.35
N LEU A 21 2.07 10.99 -6.60
CA LEU A 21 2.72 10.35 -7.73
C LEU A 21 2.88 11.38 -8.85
N LEU A 22 4.09 11.50 -9.36
CA LEU A 22 4.42 12.33 -10.52
C LEU A 22 5.10 11.47 -11.58
N GLY A 23 4.59 11.49 -12.81
CA GLY A 23 5.14 10.66 -13.88
C GLY A 23 5.10 11.34 -15.23
N TYR A 24 5.89 10.80 -16.15
CA TYR A 24 5.89 11.16 -17.55
C TYR A 24 5.78 9.93 -18.42
N ALA A 25 4.96 10.02 -19.46
CA ALA A 25 4.68 8.93 -20.38
C ALA A 25 4.93 9.30 -21.84
N PHE A 26 5.41 8.34 -22.59
CA PHE A 26 5.60 8.41 -24.04
C PHE A 26 4.59 7.51 -24.72
N LYS A 27 3.87 8.05 -25.69
CA LYS A 27 2.95 7.28 -26.53
C LYS A 27 3.71 6.66 -27.70
N LEU A 28 3.62 5.34 -27.84
CA LEU A 28 4.24 4.55 -28.89
C LEU A 28 3.13 3.81 -29.64
N GLN A 29 2.62 4.38 -30.73
CA GLN A 29 1.51 3.78 -31.52
C GLN A 29 0.33 3.33 -30.63
N GLN A 30 0.22 2.02 -30.34
CA GLN A 30 -0.83 1.40 -29.52
C GLN A 30 -0.36 1.12 -28.08
N SER A 31 0.80 1.60 -27.70
CA SER A 31 1.40 1.39 -26.39
C SER A 31 1.78 2.73 -25.74
N GLU A 32 1.86 2.70 -24.42
CA GLU A 32 2.36 3.81 -23.62
C GLU A 32 3.38 3.26 -22.63
N VAL A 33 4.53 3.88 -22.54
CA VAL A 33 5.55 3.57 -21.55
C VAL A 33 5.95 4.84 -20.81
N GLY A 34 6.23 4.71 -19.52
CA GLY A 34 6.56 5.88 -18.73
C GLY A 34 7.36 5.53 -17.49
N ALA A 35 7.79 6.56 -16.82
CA ALA A 35 8.43 6.49 -15.52
C ALA A 35 7.70 7.39 -14.53
N PHE A 36 7.75 7.04 -13.27
CA PHE A 36 7.13 7.81 -12.21
C PHE A 36 8.00 7.88 -10.95
N LEU A 37 7.81 8.94 -10.21
CA LEU A 37 8.27 9.14 -8.85
C LEU A 37 7.05 9.01 -7.94
N GLU A 38 7.16 8.24 -6.87
CA GLU A 38 6.17 8.21 -5.80
C GLU A 38 6.77 8.67 -4.48
N MET A 39 5.96 9.33 -3.67
CA MET A 39 6.32 9.73 -2.33
C MET A 39 5.08 9.72 -1.43
N GLY A 40 5.27 9.47 -0.16
CA GLY A 40 4.16 9.54 0.76
C GLY A 40 4.59 9.50 2.21
N ARG A 41 3.61 9.79 3.06
CA ARG A 41 3.72 9.74 4.50
C ARG A 41 2.50 9.05 5.07
N GLY A 42 2.72 8.05 5.92
CA GLY A 42 1.72 7.41 6.76
C GLY A 42 1.94 7.77 8.22
N THR A 43 0.86 7.90 8.97
CA THR A 43 0.89 7.95 10.44
C THR A 43 -0.07 6.89 10.94
N TYR A 44 0.33 6.15 11.97
CA TYR A 44 -0.50 5.11 12.54
C TYR A 44 -0.44 5.11 14.06
N ASP A 45 -1.60 4.80 14.66
CA ASP A 45 -1.78 4.56 16.08
C ASP A 45 -2.11 3.07 16.26
N ALA A 46 -1.31 2.37 17.06
CA ALA A 46 -1.52 0.97 17.40
C ALA A 46 -1.91 0.82 18.87
N ARG A 47 -2.91 0.00 19.17
CA ARG A 47 -3.36 -0.28 20.53
C ARG A 47 -3.39 -1.79 20.76
N SER A 48 -2.77 -2.26 21.84
CA SER A 48 -2.88 -3.66 22.22
C SER A 48 -4.26 -3.95 22.82
N PRO A 49 -4.78 -5.19 22.68
CA PRO A 49 -6.04 -5.58 23.30
C PRO A 49 -5.94 -5.52 24.84
N THR A 50 -7.08 -5.28 25.48
CA THR A 50 -7.27 -5.12 26.94
C THR A 50 -6.83 -6.34 27.77
N THR A 51 -6.59 -7.49 27.14
CA THR A 51 -6.26 -8.78 27.79
C THR A 51 -4.77 -9.01 28.04
N SER A 52 -3.91 -8.03 27.72
CA SER A 52 -2.49 -8.13 28.04
C SER A 52 -2.26 -7.99 29.55
N PRO A 53 -1.49 -8.86 30.18
CA PRO A 53 -1.14 -8.74 31.61
C PRO A 53 -0.31 -7.47 31.93
N ILE A 54 0.19 -6.76 30.91
CA ILE A 54 0.95 -5.51 31.02
C ILE A 54 0.05 -4.27 30.89
N GLY A 55 -1.28 -4.46 30.69
CA GLY A 55 -2.22 -3.36 30.47
C GLY A 55 -2.26 -2.89 29.01
N HIS A 56 -2.94 -1.76 28.77
CA HIS A 56 -3.03 -1.17 27.44
C HIS A 56 -1.67 -0.60 27.01
N VAL A 57 -1.09 -1.16 25.95
CA VAL A 57 0.08 -0.57 25.29
C VAL A 57 -0.41 0.20 24.08
N LYS A 58 -0.13 1.49 24.02
CA LYS A 58 -0.40 2.36 22.89
C LYS A 58 0.94 2.73 22.25
N GLY A 59 1.07 2.46 20.97
CA GLY A 59 2.21 2.87 20.16
C GLY A 59 1.76 3.77 19.02
N ASP A 60 2.58 4.73 18.66
CA ASP A 60 2.37 5.59 17.51
C ASP A 60 3.57 5.52 16.57
N GLY A 61 3.32 5.64 15.29
CA GLY A 61 4.37 5.53 14.30
C GLY A 61 4.14 6.38 13.06
N LYS A 62 5.23 6.55 12.32
CA LYS A 62 5.26 7.30 11.07
C LYS A 62 6.05 6.52 10.03
N ASN A 63 5.53 6.51 8.80
CA ASN A 63 6.21 5.98 7.64
C ASN A 63 6.39 7.11 6.62
N ASN A 64 7.62 7.35 6.16
CA ASN A 64 7.90 8.24 5.05
C ASN A 64 8.56 7.42 3.94
N TYR A 65 8.06 7.50 2.72
CA TYR A 65 8.63 6.74 1.62
C TYR A 65 8.84 7.59 0.37
N VAL A 66 9.82 7.19 -0.41
CA VAL A 66 10.10 7.71 -1.74
C VAL A 66 10.55 6.56 -2.64
N GLY A 67 10.08 6.56 -3.88
CA GLY A 67 10.41 5.52 -4.84
C GLY A 67 10.24 5.98 -6.28
N VAL A 68 10.79 5.16 -7.17
CA VAL A 68 10.68 5.34 -8.61
C VAL A 68 10.14 4.07 -9.25
N GLY A 69 9.50 4.22 -10.38
CA GLY A 69 9.01 3.08 -11.14
C GLY A 69 8.91 3.36 -12.62
N ILE A 70 8.78 2.28 -13.37
CA ILE A 70 8.45 2.30 -14.79
C ILE A 70 7.12 1.60 -14.99
N TYR A 71 6.32 2.10 -15.91
CA TYR A 71 5.05 1.48 -16.25
C TYR A 71 4.88 1.36 -17.75
N GLY A 72 4.02 0.43 -18.15
CA GLY A 72 3.61 0.24 -19.52
C GLY A 72 2.12 -0.06 -19.63
N ASN A 73 1.55 0.37 -20.75
CA ASN A 73 0.19 0.06 -21.16
C ASN A 73 0.22 -0.26 -22.64
N CYS A 74 -0.42 -1.33 -23.06
CA CYS A 74 -0.52 -1.70 -24.48
C CYS A 74 -1.93 -2.21 -24.80
N ALA A 75 -2.43 -1.85 -25.99
CA ALA A 75 -3.64 -2.43 -26.53
C ALA A 75 -3.33 -3.87 -26.99
N ALA A 76 -4.29 -4.77 -26.81
CA ALA A 76 -4.25 -6.11 -27.41
C ALA A 76 -4.56 -6.03 -28.92
N ALA A 77 -4.59 -7.20 -29.56
CA ALA A 77 -5.01 -7.31 -30.97
C ALA A 77 -6.50 -6.91 -31.19
N VAL A 78 -7.26 -6.76 -30.12
CA VAL A 78 -8.65 -6.30 -30.11
C VAL A 78 -8.72 -4.93 -29.40
N ASP A 79 -9.39 -3.97 -30.01
CA ASP A 79 -9.39 -2.56 -29.60
C ASP A 79 -9.96 -2.31 -28.20
N TRP A 80 -10.76 -3.21 -27.68
CA TRP A 80 -11.41 -3.05 -26.37
C TRP A 80 -10.56 -3.58 -25.21
N LEU A 81 -9.50 -4.38 -25.46
CA LEU A 81 -8.68 -5.03 -24.43
C LEU A 81 -7.29 -4.39 -24.34
N HIS A 82 -6.88 -4.08 -23.13
CA HIS A 82 -5.59 -3.47 -22.82
C HIS A 82 -4.89 -4.22 -21.70
N PHE A 83 -3.57 -4.25 -21.76
CA PHE A 83 -2.71 -4.77 -20.69
C PHE A 83 -1.93 -3.63 -20.06
N THR A 84 -1.77 -3.68 -18.75
CA THR A 84 -1.03 -2.66 -18.00
C THR A 84 -0.13 -3.32 -16.98
N GLY A 85 0.97 -2.67 -16.66
CA GLY A 85 1.89 -3.15 -15.64
C GLY A 85 2.88 -2.10 -15.21
N TYR A 86 3.45 -2.29 -14.04
CA TYR A 86 4.57 -1.51 -13.57
C TYR A 86 5.52 -2.35 -12.70
N VAL A 87 6.75 -1.87 -12.57
CA VAL A 87 7.67 -2.27 -11.52
C VAL A 87 8.18 -1.01 -10.84
N LYS A 88 8.35 -1.07 -9.51
CA LYS A 88 8.79 0.05 -8.70
C LYS A 88 9.72 -0.41 -7.58
N GLY A 89 10.52 0.52 -7.08
CA GLY A 89 11.35 0.32 -5.90
C GLY A 89 11.71 1.64 -5.25
N GLY A 90 12.02 1.58 -3.97
CA GLY A 90 12.31 2.78 -3.19
C GLY A 90 12.76 2.47 -1.79
N MET A 91 12.75 3.51 -0.96
CA MET A 91 13.12 3.46 0.45
C MET A 91 11.94 3.93 1.30
N ILE A 92 11.73 3.27 2.43
CA ILE A 92 10.77 3.65 3.44
C ILE A 92 11.49 3.82 4.77
N ARG A 93 11.31 4.98 5.40
CA ARG A 93 11.76 5.25 6.76
C ARG A 93 10.58 5.13 7.69
N SER A 94 10.69 4.23 8.67
CA SER A 94 9.71 3.96 9.69
C SER A 94 10.25 4.42 11.03
N GLU A 95 9.46 5.25 11.73
CA GLU A 95 9.69 5.69 13.09
C GLU A 95 8.53 5.14 13.93
N PHE A 96 8.82 4.49 15.03
CA PHE A 96 7.83 3.89 15.91
C PHE A 96 8.19 4.10 17.37
N ASP A 97 7.23 4.59 18.14
CA ASP A 97 7.34 4.85 19.56
C ASP A 97 6.40 3.93 20.33
N VAL A 98 6.93 3.19 21.29
CA VAL A 98 6.13 2.32 22.13
C VAL A 98 6.62 2.36 23.58
N PRO A 99 5.74 2.52 24.57
CA PRO A 99 6.10 2.36 25.98
C PRO A 99 6.22 0.87 26.32
N ILE A 100 7.42 0.39 26.64
CA ILE A 100 7.67 -0.96 27.13
C ILE A 100 8.03 -0.88 28.60
N ALA A 101 7.23 -1.51 29.48
CA ALA A 101 7.42 -1.50 30.94
C ALA A 101 7.61 -0.07 31.54
N GLY A 102 6.88 0.92 31.01
CA GLY A 102 6.97 2.33 31.45
C GLY A 102 8.15 3.13 30.90
N VAL A 103 8.95 2.53 30.02
CA VAL A 103 10.07 3.18 29.32
C VAL A 103 9.70 3.38 27.87
N LYS A 104 9.88 4.59 27.35
CA LYS A 104 9.69 4.89 25.93
C LYS A 104 10.79 4.22 25.11
N ALA A 105 10.43 3.29 24.25
CA ALA A 105 11.32 2.72 23.25
C ALA A 105 11.04 3.38 21.91
N GLU A 106 12.09 3.91 21.29
CA GLU A 106 12.04 4.58 19.98
C GLU A 106 12.74 3.70 18.96
N PHE A 107 12.10 3.51 17.82
CA PHE A 107 12.63 2.77 16.69
C PHE A 107 12.64 3.66 15.46
N ASP A 108 13.79 3.78 14.80
CA ASP A 108 13.96 4.51 13.54
C ASP A 108 14.76 3.63 12.60
N ARG A 109 14.20 3.33 11.44
CA ARG A 109 14.86 2.49 10.45
C ARG A 109 14.44 2.86 9.03
N THR A 110 15.39 2.69 8.12
CA THR A 110 15.15 2.80 6.67
C THR A 110 15.35 1.44 6.05
N SER A 111 14.38 0.99 5.25
CA SER A 111 14.41 -0.27 4.52
C SER A 111 14.05 -0.07 3.04
N ALA A 112 14.50 -0.99 2.20
CA ALA A 112 14.10 -1.03 0.81
C ALA A 112 12.69 -1.63 0.67
N TYR A 113 11.93 -1.10 -0.30
CA TYR A 113 10.69 -1.72 -0.75
C TYR A 113 10.68 -1.82 -2.27
N TRP A 114 9.88 -2.76 -2.77
CA TRP A 114 9.67 -2.97 -4.20
C TRP A 114 8.23 -3.37 -4.47
N GLY A 115 7.81 -3.22 -5.70
CA GLY A 115 6.47 -3.61 -6.10
C GLY A 115 6.39 -3.89 -7.59
N ALA A 116 5.46 -4.76 -7.94
CA ALA A 116 5.10 -5.07 -9.32
C ALA A 116 3.59 -5.13 -9.46
N HIS A 117 3.11 -4.76 -10.63
CA HIS A 117 1.71 -4.84 -11.01
C HIS A 117 1.60 -5.41 -12.42
N ALA A 118 0.64 -6.28 -12.61
CA ALA A 118 0.19 -6.73 -13.92
C ALA A 118 -1.34 -6.70 -13.94
N GLY A 119 -1.91 -6.19 -15.01
CA GLY A 119 -3.36 -6.07 -15.12
C GLY A 119 -3.84 -6.09 -16.57
N ALA A 120 -5.14 -6.33 -16.72
CA ALA A 120 -5.86 -6.19 -17.96
C ALA A 120 -7.16 -5.42 -17.73
N TYR A 121 -7.56 -4.63 -18.71
CA TYR A 121 -8.86 -3.97 -18.66
C TYR A 121 -9.53 -3.97 -20.03
N GLY A 122 -10.85 -4.11 -20.00
CA GLY A 122 -11.70 -3.94 -21.16
C GLY A 122 -12.43 -2.60 -21.13
N GLU A 123 -12.45 -1.89 -22.25
CA GLU A 123 -13.18 -0.64 -22.42
C GLU A 123 -14.38 -0.83 -23.34
N PHE A 124 -15.55 -0.44 -22.84
CA PHE A 124 -16.83 -0.61 -23.53
C PHE A 124 -17.58 0.72 -23.60
N GLN A 125 -17.92 1.16 -24.81
CA GLN A 125 -18.78 2.31 -25.00
C GLN A 125 -20.24 1.89 -24.84
N LEU A 126 -20.85 2.16 -23.69
CA LEU A 126 -22.24 1.77 -23.41
C LEU A 126 -23.25 2.70 -24.09
N THR A 127 -22.95 4.01 -24.11
CA THR A 127 -23.71 5.02 -24.84
C THR A 127 -22.77 6.05 -25.44
N LYS A 128 -23.27 7.03 -26.21
CA LYS A 128 -22.42 8.11 -26.75
C LYS A 128 -21.68 8.92 -25.69
N LYS A 129 -22.13 8.87 -24.43
CA LYS A 129 -21.55 9.64 -23.32
C LYS A 129 -21.11 8.78 -22.14
N LEU A 130 -21.42 7.49 -22.10
CA LEU A 130 -21.10 6.62 -20.97
C LEU A 130 -20.14 5.52 -21.42
N LYS A 131 -18.97 5.49 -20.78
CA LYS A 131 -17.92 4.50 -20.98
C LYS A 131 -17.81 3.62 -19.74
N ASN A 132 -17.66 2.34 -19.92
CA ASN A 132 -17.34 1.39 -18.88
C ASN A 132 -15.92 0.86 -19.09
N ARG A 133 -15.19 0.71 -17.97
CA ARG A 133 -13.92 0.01 -17.92
C ARG A 133 -14.01 -1.05 -16.84
N THR A 134 -13.92 -2.32 -17.24
CA THR A 134 -13.81 -3.44 -16.30
C THR A 134 -12.37 -3.92 -16.29
N PHE A 135 -11.83 -4.19 -15.12
CA PHE A 135 -10.41 -4.50 -14.96
C PHE A 135 -10.16 -5.64 -13.97
N LEU A 136 -9.08 -6.35 -14.23
CA LEU A 136 -8.48 -7.34 -13.34
C LEU A 136 -7.02 -6.95 -13.13
N ASN A 137 -6.59 -6.82 -11.89
CA ASN A 137 -5.23 -6.44 -11.51
C ASN A 137 -4.65 -7.44 -10.53
N TYR A 138 -3.35 -7.67 -10.63
CA TYR A 138 -2.55 -8.37 -9.65
C TYR A 138 -1.41 -7.47 -9.18
N PHE A 139 -1.17 -7.43 -7.87
CA PHE A 139 -0.12 -6.65 -7.24
C PHE A 139 0.76 -7.57 -6.41
N TYR A 140 2.05 -7.34 -6.50
CA TYR A 140 3.06 -7.87 -5.61
C TYR A 140 3.78 -6.70 -4.95
N ASP A 141 3.79 -6.65 -3.63
CA ASP A 141 4.51 -5.66 -2.85
C ASP A 141 5.44 -6.38 -1.90
N GLY A 142 6.69 -5.93 -1.84
CA GLY A 142 7.72 -6.48 -0.97
C GLY A 142 8.43 -5.39 -0.18
N ARG A 143 8.90 -5.75 1.01
CA ARG A 143 9.71 -4.90 1.86
C ARG A 143 10.82 -5.74 2.51
N GLU A 144 12.01 -5.17 2.61
CA GLU A 144 13.14 -5.79 3.29
C GLU A 144 12.85 -5.98 4.78
N GLY A 145 13.32 -7.11 5.32
CA GLY A 145 13.26 -7.38 6.74
C GLY A 145 14.16 -6.44 7.54
N GLU A 146 13.76 -6.18 8.77
CA GLU A 146 14.42 -5.18 9.62
C GLU A 146 14.77 -5.76 10.99
N SER A 147 15.84 -5.23 11.58
CA SER A 147 16.27 -5.55 12.92
C SER A 147 16.44 -4.29 13.73
N TYR A 148 15.79 -4.24 14.88
CA TYR A 148 15.83 -3.12 15.79
C TYR A 148 16.46 -3.55 17.11
N LYS A 149 17.37 -2.71 17.64
CA LYS A 149 17.83 -2.84 19.02
C LYS A 149 17.05 -1.88 19.89
N ALA A 150 16.44 -2.38 20.93
CA ALA A 150 15.76 -1.51 21.88
C ALA A 150 16.79 -0.61 22.58
N ALA A 151 16.63 0.70 22.42
CA ALA A 151 17.33 1.71 23.19
C ALA A 151 16.44 2.10 24.37
N GLY A 152 16.95 2.02 25.59
CA GLY A 152 16.18 2.32 26.80
C GLY A 152 16.93 2.05 28.08
N SER A 153 16.22 1.98 29.21
CA SER A 153 16.81 1.67 30.52
C SER A 153 17.47 0.29 30.53
N SER A 154 18.28 0.03 31.57
CA SER A 154 19.05 -1.23 31.73
C SER A 154 18.20 -2.52 31.70
N GLU A 155 16.88 -2.42 31.90
CA GLU A 155 15.95 -3.54 31.90
C GLU A 155 15.51 -3.94 30.50
N VAL A 156 15.44 -2.99 29.56
CA VAL A 156 15.03 -3.20 28.16
C VAL A 156 16.23 -3.14 27.21
N SER A 157 17.36 -2.60 27.68
CA SER A 157 18.60 -2.45 26.89
C SER A 157 19.14 -3.81 26.45
N GLY A 158 19.28 -3.99 25.13
CA GLY A 158 19.87 -5.19 24.53
C GLY A 158 18.87 -6.15 23.91
N ALA A 159 17.56 -5.94 24.06
CA ALA A 159 16.57 -6.67 23.28
C ALA A 159 16.67 -6.33 21.79
N THR A 160 16.70 -7.34 20.95
CA THR A 160 16.71 -7.17 19.49
C THR A 160 15.40 -7.69 18.93
N PHE A 161 14.72 -6.88 18.15
CA PHE A 161 13.52 -7.24 17.42
C PHE A 161 13.90 -7.50 15.97
N HIS A 162 13.55 -8.66 15.49
CA HIS A 162 13.74 -9.06 14.11
C HIS A 162 12.39 -9.19 13.41
N PHE A 163 12.20 -8.44 12.33
CA PHE A 163 11.07 -8.59 11.42
C PHE A 163 11.56 -9.16 10.10
N ASN A 164 10.96 -10.24 9.65
CA ASN A 164 11.28 -10.84 8.37
C ASN A 164 10.85 -9.91 7.22
N SER A 165 11.33 -10.20 6.01
CA SER A 165 10.84 -9.50 4.80
C SER A 165 9.33 -9.71 4.67
N LEU A 166 8.63 -8.63 4.39
CA LEU A 166 7.20 -8.64 4.08
C LEU A 166 7.00 -8.88 2.58
N ASN A 167 6.13 -9.82 2.24
CA ASN A 167 5.69 -10.05 0.87
C ASN A 167 4.17 -10.13 0.86
N ALA A 168 3.54 -9.27 0.06
CA ALA A 168 2.09 -9.21 -0.07
C ALA A 168 1.67 -9.43 -1.52
N HIS A 169 0.67 -10.27 -1.72
CA HIS A 169 0.07 -10.60 -3.00
C HIS A 169 -1.41 -10.25 -2.97
N ARG A 170 -1.85 -9.39 -3.89
CA ARG A 170 -3.24 -8.92 -3.93
C ARG A 170 -3.80 -8.99 -5.34
N GLY A 171 -5.07 -9.37 -5.43
CA GLY A 171 -5.84 -9.33 -6.66
C GLY A 171 -6.98 -8.31 -6.55
N GLN A 172 -7.27 -7.62 -7.62
CA GLN A 172 -8.40 -6.69 -7.72
C GLN A 172 -9.24 -7.01 -8.93
N LEU A 173 -10.55 -7.03 -8.75
CA LEU A 173 -11.55 -7.03 -9.83
C LEU A 173 -12.43 -5.81 -9.63
N GLY A 174 -12.59 -5.01 -10.68
CA GLY A 174 -13.39 -3.79 -10.54
C GLY A 174 -13.99 -3.30 -11.82
N THR A 175 -14.89 -2.34 -11.68
CA THR A 175 -15.52 -1.64 -12.78
C THR A 175 -15.54 -0.14 -12.51
N LEU A 176 -15.30 0.64 -13.57
CA LEU A 176 -15.33 2.10 -13.57
C LEU A 176 -16.31 2.56 -14.64
N MET A 177 -17.23 3.41 -14.26
CA MET A 177 -18.16 4.10 -15.16
C MET A 177 -17.73 5.55 -15.28
N GLU A 178 -17.42 5.99 -16.48
CA GLU A 178 -17.04 7.37 -16.80
C GLU A 178 -18.13 8.00 -17.68
N TYR A 179 -18.60 9.18 -17.26
CA TYR A 179 -19.62 9.92 -18.02
C TYR A 179 -19.00 11.18 -18.64
N GLN A 180 -19.09 11.32 -19.96
CA GLN A 180 -18.64 12.52 -20.66
C GLN A 180 -19.70 13.64 -20.48
N TYR A 181 -19.50 14.46 -19.43
CA TYR A 181 -20.38 15.59 -19.16
C TYR A 181 -20.24 16.67 -20.26
N ASP A 182 -19.00 17.08 -20.53
CA ASP A 182 -18.61 17.93 -21.65
C ASP A 182 -17.28 17.47 -22.26
N ARG A 183 -16.66 18.32 -23.12
CA ARG A 183 -15.38 17.98 -23.77
C ARG A 183 -14.19 17.92 -22.79
N ARG A 184 -14.29 18.54 -21.63
CA ARG A 184 -13.18 18.71 -20.68
C ARG A 184 -13.39 17.92 -19.40
N MET A 185 -14.64 17.75 -18.96
CA MET A 185 -14.98 17.21 -17.66
C MET A 185 -15.65 15.85 -17.79
N HIS A 186 -15.02 14.83 -17.18
CA HIS A 186 -15.49 13.44 -17.20
C HIS A 186 -15.57 12.92 -15.77
N PRO A 187 -16.72 13.07 -15.08
CA PRO A 187 -16.94 12.44 -13.78
C PRO A 187 -16.95 10.91 -13.93
N TYR A 188 -16.46 10.23 -12.89
CA TYR A 188 -16.47 8.79 -12.82
C TYR A 188 -16.87 8.25 -11.47
N ALA A 189 -17.40 7.03 -11.45
CA ALA A 189 -17.60 6.20 -10.27
C ALA A 189 -16.99 4.83 -10.51
N ALA A 190 -16.36 4.26 -9.49
CA ALA A 190 -15.78 2.93 -9.56
C ALA A 190 -16.11 2.10 -8.33
N LEU A 191 -16.27 0.80 -8.54
CA LEU A 191 -16.37 -0.22 -7.50
C LEU A 191 -15.29 -1.26 -7.76
N THR A 192 -14.55 -1.61 -6.71
CA THR A 192 -13.46 -2.59 -6.78
C THR A 192 -13.57 -3.54 -5.60
N TYR A 193 -13.42 -4.82 -5.86
CA TYR A 193 -13.19 -5.86 -4.88
C TYR A 193 -11.70 -6.20 -4.89
N GLU A 194 -11.06 -6.16 -3.74
CA GLU A 194 -9.67 -6.55 -3.54
C GLU A 194 -9.60 -7.75 -2.61
N TYR A 195 -8.73 -8.70 -2.92
CA TYR A 195 -8.40 -9.81 -2.04
C TYR A 195 -6.88 -9.93 -1.88
N ALA A 196 -6.43 -9.92 -0.62
CA ALA A 196 -5.06 -10.21 -0.25
C ALA A 196 -4.92 -11.73 -0.04
N PHE A 197 -4.16 -12.41 -0.90
CA PHE A 197 -3.98 -13.87 -0.86
C PHE A 197 -2.92 -14.30 0.14
N LYS A 198 -1.93 -13.43 0.35
CA LYS A 198 -0.79 -13.66 1.19
C LYS A 198 -0.21 -12.33 1.64
N ALA A 199 -0.04 -12.18 2.92
CA ALA A 199 0.62 -11.03 3.52
C ALA A 199 1.27 -11.47 4.83
N ASP A 200 2.43 -12.13 4.73
CA ASP A 200 3.16 -12.67 5.87
C ASP A 200 3.99 -11.57 6.54
N ALA A 201 3.70 -11.28 7.80
CA ALA A 201 4.49 -10.39 8.66
C ALA A 201 4.96 -11.17 9.89
N LYS A 202 6.11 -11.85 9.78
CA LYS A 202 6.70 -12.64 10.86
C LYS A 202 7.82 -11.88 11.55
N GLY A 203 7.98 -12.10 12.87
CA GLY A 203 9.07 -11.53 13.62
C GLY A 203 9.40 -12.31 14.87
N HIS A 204 10.53 -11.99 15.48
CA HIS A 204 10.89 -12.49 16.81
C HIS A 204 11.64 -11.40 17.58
N ALA A 205 11.43 -11.42 18.88
CA ALA A 205 12.20 -10.61 19.82
C ALA A 205 13.18 -11.52 20.58
N GLN A 206 14.41 -11.09 20.72
CA GLN A 206 15.45 -11.83 21.44
C GLN A 206 16.10 -10.93 22.48
N ASP A 207 16.20 -11.43 23.70
CA ASP A 207 16.93 -10.80 24.78
C ASP A 207 17.87 -11.81 25.47
N ARG A 208 18.50 -11.40 26.60
CA ARG A 208 19.37 -12.26 27.40
C ARG A 208 18.65 -13.43 28.09
N TYR A 209 17.33 -13.42 28.14
CA TYR A 209 16.51 -14.43 28.83
C TYR A 209 15.89 -15.44 27.85
N GLY A 210 15.83 -15.11 26.54
CA GLY A 210 15.29 -16.02 25.54
C GLY A 210 14.82 -15.33 24.25
N THR A 211 14.11 -16.11 23.46
CA THR A 211 13.52 -15.66 22.20
C THR A 211 11.99 -15.76 22.30
N LEU A 212 11.32 -14.66 22.02
CA LEU A 212 9.87 -14.58 21.89
C LEU A 212 9.50 -14.49 20.41
N VAL A 213 8.69 -15.42 19.92
CA VAL A 213 8.11 -15.34 18.58
C VAL A 213 6.99 -14.31 18.59
N LEU A 214 7.09 -13.30 17.76
CA LEU A 214 6.01 -12.34 17.55
C LEU A 214 4.97 -13.03 16.65
N ASN A 215 3.73 -13.10 17.12
CA ASN A 215 2.65 -13.72 16.37
C ASN A 215 2.48 -12.99 15.05
N GLU A 216 2.29 -13.77 14.01
CA GLU A 216 2.01 -13.30 12.66
C GLU A 216 0.72 -12.47 12.66
N ALA A 217 0.78 -11.26 12.13
CA ALA A 217 -0.43 -10.54 11.78
C ALA A 217 -0.97 -11.16 10.49
N ASP A 218 -2.17 -11.72 10.55
CA ASP A 218 -2.88 -12.17 9.36
C ASP A 218 -3.44 -10.93 8.64
N LEU A 219 -2.80 -10.56 7.56
CA LEU A 219 -3.21 -9.43 6.70
C LEU A 219 -3.94 -9.93 5.44
N GLU A 220 -4.32 -11.21 5.40
CA GLU A 220 -5.13 -11.79 4.35
C GLU A 220 -6.59 -11.34 4.51
N GLY A 221 -7.28 -11.17 3.41
CA GLY A 221 -8.68 -10.82 3.48
C GLY A 221 -9.20 -10.04 2.29
N SER A 222 -10.46 -9.65 2.37
CA SER A 222 -11.20 -8.97 1.31
C SER A 222 -11.53 -7.54 1.68
N THR A 223 -11.43 -6.65 0.70
CA THR A 223 -11.74 -5.22 0.85
C THR A 223 -12.63 -4.76 -0.30
N GLY A 224 -13.73 -4.07 0.02
CA GLY A 224 -14.54 -3.35 -0.95
C GLY A 224 -14.09 -1.90 -1.05
N ILE A 225 -13.85 -1.40 -2.28
CA ILE A 225 -13.41 -0.03 -2.52
C ILE A 225 -14.42 0.67 -3.42
N ALA A 226 -14.97 1.80 -2.97
CA ALA A 226 -15.78 2.69 -3.78
C ALA A 226 -14.99 3.98 -4.06
N SER A 227 -15.00 4.42 -5.31
CA SER A 227 -14.30 5.64 -5.71
C SER A 227 -15.20 6.55 -6.52
N LEU A 228 -15.11 7.85 -6.25
CA LEU A 228 -15.78 8.90 -7.01
C LEU A 228 -14.75 9.97 -7.38
N GLY A 229 -14.87 10.52 -8.57
CA GLY A 229 -13.95 11.56 -9.00
C GLY A 229 -14.30 12.12 -10.37
N TRP A 230 -13.40 12.91 -10.90
CA TRP A 230 -13.50 13.45 -12.26
C TRP A 230 -12.13 13.56 -12.89
N THR A 231 -12.09 13.43 -14.21
CA THR A 231 -10.93 13.74 -15.04
C THR A 231 -11.18 15.07 -15.75
N TYR A 232 -10.19 15.95 -15.74
CA TYR A 232 -10.22 17.20 -16.49
C TYR A 232 -9.16 17.16 -17.58
N GLN A 233 -9.59 17.30 -18.84
CA GLN A 233 -8.70 17.34 -20.00
C GLN A 233 -8.53 18.77 -20.47
N ASN A 234 -7.29 19.27 -20.43
CA ASN A 234 -6.96 20.56 -21.00
C ASN A 234 -6.42 20.35 -22.43
N TYR A 235 -7.25 20.68 -23.40
CA TYR A 235 -6.78 20.73 -24.80
C TYR A 235 -6.04 22.07 -24.95
N ALA A 236 -4.71 22.07 -24.84
CA ALA A 236 -3.92 23.18 -25.33
C ALA A 236 -4.13 23.25 -26.87
N ASN A 237 -4.62 24.37 -27.34
CA ASN A 237 -4.74 24.67 -28.77
C ASN A 237 -3.37 24.74 -29.44
#